data_1c3a47ff53db2613c87c0315a432352f
#
_entry.id   1c3a47ff53db2613c87c0315a432352f
#
_cell.length_a   1.000
_cell.length_b   1.000
_cell.length_c   1.000
_cell.angle_alpha   90.00
_cell.angle_beta   90.00
_cell.angle_gamma   90.00
#
_symmetry.space_group_name_H-M   'P 1'
#
loop_
_entity.id
_entity.type
_entity.pdbx_description
1 polymer ?
#
loop_
_entity_poly.entity_id
_entity_poly.type
_entity_poly.pdbx_seq_one_letter_code
_entity_poly.pdbx_strand_id
1 'polypeptide(L)'
;MEKANKYFDTLYDTVPGYIFGILTFVIGFSGFILALIFSPDYILWEKSISVLGHKKGGIFSRMGLIISNIIAIPFVIYLGRSLKDENVNEKVRKIGIGAGIFVSVSAVLTGAVSGGILSGWHGLFALLSWMGGNVVCSIFGYTMLRNPKYSKFAAYFSFIVAGIFGSYLIPFFITNFCSAFPDICKTFGDKVYTIMPIYEWIVIFSILFWYLFYSIYIFYKKI
;
A
#
# COMPACT_ATOMS: atom_id res chain seq x y z
N MET A 1 12.97 19.32 12.10
CA MET A 1 11.69 19.42 11.34
C MET A 1 11.73 20.53 10.29
N GLU A 2 12.25 21.72 10.60
CA GLU A 2 12.30 22.86 9.68
C GLU A 2 13.09 22.58 8.38
N LYS A 3 14.30 21.98 8.48
CA LYS A 3 15.11 21.58 7.30
C LYS A 3 14.38 20.58 6.39
N ALA A 4 13.67 19.61 6.96
CA ALA A 4 12.90 18.64 6.16
C ALA A 4 11.71 19.30 5.45
N ASN A 5 11.03 20.24 6.12
CA ASN A 5 9.96 20.99 5.48
C ASN A 5 10.48 21.81 4.29
N LYS A 6 11.59 22.55 4.46
CA LYS A 6 12.21 23.33 3.38
C LYS A 6 12.62 22.45 2.19
N TYR A 7 13.12 21.23 2.45
CA TYR A 7 13.46 20.29 1.38
C TYR A 7 12.23 19.90 0.55
N PHE A 8 11.13 19.53 1.22
CA PHE A 8 9.89 19.15 0.52
C PHE A 8 9.22 20.33 -0.15
N ASP A 9 9.33 21.55 0.39
CA ASP A 9 8.84 22.76 -0.27
C ASP A 9 9.58 22.97 -1.61
N THR A 10 10.91 22.94 -1.60
CA THR A 10 11.72 23.03 -2.83
C THR A 10 11.41 21.89 -3.81
N LEU A 11 11.20 20.67 -3.33
CA LEU A 11 10.86 19.54 -4.17
C LEU A 11 9.51 19.75 -4.89
N TYR A 12 8.49 20.23 -4.16
CA TYR A 12 7.16 20.43 -4.75
C TYR A 12 7.03 21.69 -5.60
N ASP A 13 7.90 22.66 -5.39
CA ASP A 13 8.06 23.81 -6.30
C ASP A 13 8.61 23.37 -7.67
N THR A 14 9.45 22.32 -7.68
CA THR A 14 10.05 21.79 -8.91
C THR A 14 9.17 20.75 -9.59
N VAL A 15 8.60 19.83 -8.80
CA VAL A 15 7.75 18.73 -9.27
C VAL A 15 6.46 18.69 -8.44
N PRO A 16 5.31 18.99 -9.04
CA PRO A 16 4.03 18.96 -8.33
C PRO A 16 3.80 17.62 -7.63
N GLY A 17 3.39 17.67 -6.36
CA GLY A 17 3.34 16.49 -5.49
C GLY A 17 2.43 15.36 -5.99
N TYR A 18 1.38 15.68 -6.77
CA TYR A 18 0.49 14.67 -7.37
C TYR A 18 1.21 13.78 -8.42
N ILE A 19 2.30 14.26 -9.03
CA ILE A 19 3.09 13.47 -10.00
C ILE A 19 3.70 12.25 -9.32
N PHE A 20 4.13 12.38 -8.07
CA PHE A 20 4.68 11.24 -7.31
C PHE A 20 3.67 10.11 -7.13
N GLY A 21 2.39 10.42 -6.93
CA GLY A 21 1.37 9.37 -6.82
C GLY A 21 1.04 8.71 -8.17
N ILE A 22 1.06 9.46 -9.28
CA ILE A 22 0.97 8.89 -10.63
C ILE A 22 2.14 7.95 -10.89
N LEU A 23 3.37 8.39 -10.58
CA LEU A 23 4.57 7.57 -10.75
C LEU A 23 4.55 6.32 -9.87
N THR A 24 4.05 6.43 -8.63
CA THR A 24 3.84 5.28 -7.73
C THR A 24 2.94 4.24 -8.39
N PHE A 25 1.80 4.67 -8.94
CA PHE A 25 0.89 3.79 -9.67
C PHE A 25 1.55 3.16 -10.89
N VAL A 26 2.11 3.98 -11.78
CA VAL A 26 2.67 3.51 -13.06
C VAL A 26 3.79 2.51 -12.83
N ILE A 27 4.73 2.81 -11.94
CA ILE A 27 5.89 1.93 -11.68
C ILE A 27 5.45 0.66 -10.97
N GLY A 28 4.59 0.75 -9.94
CA GLY A 28 4.09 -0.42 -9.23
C GLY A 28 3.27 -1.33 -10.14
N PHE A 29 2.32 -0.77 -10.88
CA PHE A 29 1.47 -1.50 -11.81
C PHE A 29 2.29 -2.16 -12.92
N SER A 30 3.17 -1.42 -13.58
CA SER A 30 4.04 -1.96 -14.64
C SER A 30 4.95 -3.07 -14.13
N GLY A 31 5.48 -2.93 -12.91
CA GLY A 31 6.31 -3.96 -12.26
C GLY A 31 5.57 -5.29 -12.12
N PHE A 32 4.31 -5.27 -11.67
CA PHE A 32 3.49 -6.49 -11.57
C PHE A 32 3.11 -7.04 -12.93
N ILE A 33 2.70 -6.20 -13.91
CA ILE A 33 2.36 -6.67 -15.25
C ILE A 33 3.56 -7.32 -15.94
N LEU A 34 4.75 -6.70 -15.89
CA LEU A 34 5.97 -7.29 -16.43
C LEU A 34 6.32 -8.61 -15.74
N ALA A 35 6.17 -8.69 -14.41
CA ALA A 35 6.41 -9.92 -13.69
C ALA A 35 5.49 -11.07 -14.16
N LEU A 36 4.22 -10.79 -14.42
CA LEU A 36 3.27 -11.77 -14.96
C LEU A 36 3.66 -12.20 -16.39
N ILE A 37 3.98 -11.25 -17.28
CA ILE A 37 4.39 -11.53 -18.65
C ILE A 37 5.62 -12.46 -18.69
N PHE A 38 6.62 -12.20 -17.84
CA PHE A 38 7.85 -12.99 -17.78
C PHE A 38 7.77 -14.23 -16.86
N SER A 39 6.57 -14.53 -16.34
CA SER A 39 6.32 -15.72 -15.51
C SER A 39 5.08 -16.48 -15.99
N PRO A 40 5.07 -17.05 -17.21
CA PRO A 40 3.88 -17.66 -17.80
C PRO A 40 3.33 -18.86 -17.00
N ASP A 41 4.15 -19.50 -16.18
CA ASP A 41 3.74 -20.62 -15.30
C ASP A 41 3.08 -20.16 -13.99
N TYR A 42 2.98 -18.85 -13.77
CA TYR A 42 2.35 -18.30 -12.59
C TYR A 42 0.84 -18.17 -12.80
N ILE A 43 0.07 -18.80 -11.91
CA ILE A 43 -1.41 -18.74 -11.94
C ILE A 43 -1.87 -17.80 -10.81
N LEU A 44 -2.41 -16.65 -11.20
CA LEU A 44 -2.73 -15.52 -10.33
C LEU A 44 -3.73 -15.89 -9.21
N TRP A 45 -4.70 -16.75 -9.48
CA TRP A 45 -5.72 -17.14 -8.50
C TRP A 45 -5.32 -18.33 -7.62
N GLU A 46 -4.20 -19.00 -7.92
CA GLU A 46 -3.69 -20.16 -7.15
C GLU A 46 -2.48 -19.81 -6.29
N LYS A 47 -1.71 -18.81 -6.70
CA LYS A 47 -0.41 -18.53 -6.09
C LYS A 47 -0.35 -17.11 -5.56
N SER A 48 0.22 -16.95 -4.36
CA SER A 48 0.43 -15.63 -3.75
C SER A 48 1.42 -14.76 -4.54
N ILE A 49 1.32 -13.45 -4.35
CA ILE A 49 2.25 -12.48 -4.97
C ILE A 49 3.71 -12.74 -4.55
N SER A 50 3.92 -13.22 -3.32
CA SER A 50 5.27 -13.62 -2.87
C SER A 50 5.87 -14.70 -3.76
N VAL A 51 5.07 -15.68 -4.21
CA VAL A 51 5.51 -16.71 -5.15
C VAL A 51 5.88 -16.11 -6.51
N LEU A 52 5.14 -15.11 -7.00
CA LEU A 52 5.52 -14.38 -8.21
C LEU A 52 6.90 -13.74 -8.07
N GLY A 53 7.21 -13.18 -6.88
CA GLY A 53 8.53 -12.59 -6.58
C GLY A 53 9.70 -13.55 -6.71
N HIS A 54 9.47 -14.87 -6.64
CA HIS A 54 10.48 -15.92 -6.82
C HIS A 54 10.51 -16.55 -8.22
N LYS A 55 9.59 -16.14 -9.13
CA LYS A 55 9.58 -16.60 -10.51
C LYS A 55 10.61 -15.84 -11.38
N LYS A 56 10.77 -16.27 -12.64
CA LYS A 56 11.68 -15.65 -13.60
C LYS A 56 11.45 -14.14 -13.76
N GLY A 57 10.18 -13.73 -13.81
CA GLY A 57 9.78 -12.31 -13.86
C GLY A 57 9.77 -11.61 -12.50
N GLY A 58 10.08 -12.29 -11.40
CA GLY A 58 9.94 -11.77 -10.03
C GLY A 58 10.77 -10.52 -9.72
N ILE A 59 11.86 -10.31 -10.46
CA ILE A 59 12.67 -9.10 -10.34
C ILE A 59 11.83 -7.84 -10.63
N PHE A 60 10.93 -7.89 -11.62
CA PHE A 60 10.09 -6.73 -11.98
C PHE A 60 9.10 -6.40 -10.88
N SER A 61 8.43 -7.40 -10.27
CA SER A 61 7.50 -7.15 -9.16
C SER A 61 8.23 -6.61 -7.93
N ARG A 62 9.40 -7.15 -7.59
CA ARG A 62 10.21 -6.67 -6.45
C ARG A 62 10.69 -5.25 -6.67
N MET A 63 11.29 -4.96 -7.84
CA MET A 63 11.77 -3.60 -8.16
C MET A 63 10.61 -2.62 -8.29
N GLY A 64 9.49 -3.04 -8.90
CA GLY A 64 8.26 -2.25 -8.95
C GLY A 64 7.77 -1.89 -7.55
N LEU A 65 7.72 -2.84 -6.63
CA LEU A 65 7.34 -2.62 -5.24
C LEU A 65 8.30 -1.66 -4.51
N ILE A 66 9.62 -1.87 -4.64
CA ILE A 66 10.63 -1.04 -4.00
C ILE A 66 10.57 0.39 -4.51
N ILE A 67 10.67 0.58 -5.82
CA ILE A 67 10.77 1.92 -6.41
C ILE A 67 9.46 2.69 -6.22
N SER A 68 8.30 2.06 -6.44
CA SER A 68 7.02 2.72 -6.24
C SER A 68 6.83 3.19 -4.80
N ASN A 69 7.23 2.40 -3.80
CA ASN A 69 7.07 2.79 -2.41
C ASN A 69 8.09 3.85 -1.94
N ILE A 70 9.28 3.91 -2.52
CA ILE A 70 10.20 5.05 -2.32
C ILE A 70 9.54 6.34 -2.85
N ILE A 71 8.93 6.29 -4.03
CA ILE A 71 8.24 7.43 -4.66
C ILE A 71 6.91 7.75 -3.95
N ALA A 72 6.28 6.78 -3.30
CA ALA A 72 5.08 6.99 -2.51
C ALA A 72 5.32 7.90 -1.28
N ILE A 73 6.52 7.92 -0.71
CA ILE A 73 6.84 8.74 0.48
C ILE A 73 6.56 10.24 0.21
N PRO A 74 7.15 10.89 -0.81
CA PRO A 74 6.82 12.27 -1.09
C PRO A 74 5.33 12.48 -1.41
N PHE A 75 4.66 11.54 -2.08
CA PHE A 75 3.22 11.67 -2.31
C PHE A 75 2.42 11.69 -1.00
N VAL A 76 2.69 10.77 -0.08
CA VAL A 76 2.01 10.70 1.23
C VAL A 76 2.19 11.99 2.03
N ILE A 77 3.41 12.55 2.00
CA ILE A 77 3.70 13.83 2.65
C ILE A 77 2.90 14.95 1.98
N TYR A 78 2.88 15.00 0.66
CA TYR A 78 2.13 16.00 -0.10
C TYR A 78 0.62 15.92 0.18
N LEU A 79 0.03 14.71 0.08
CA LEU A 79 -1.37 14.49 0.39
C LEU A 79 -1.70 14.89 1.84
N GLY A 80 -0.84 14.49 2.79
CA GLY A 80 -1.02 14.88 4.17
C GLY A 80 -0.90 16.39 4.41
N ARG A 81 -0.09 17.11 3.62
CA ARG A 81 0.00 18.59 3.68
C ARG A 81 -1.25 19.26 3.10
N SER A 82 -1.78 18.75 2.00
CA SER A 82 -3.01 19.29 1.39
C SER A 82 -4.23 19.14 2.29
N LEU A 83 -4.19 18.19 3.23
CA LEU A 83 -5.23 17.97 4.24
C LEU A 83 -5.15 18.94 5.44
N LYS A 84 -4.20 19.88 5.47
CA LYS A 84 -4.13 20.86 6.54
C LYS A 84 -5.32 21.83 6.43
N ASP A 85 -6.13 21.88 7.50
CA ASP A 85 -7.32 22.71 7.63
C ASP A 85 -7.65 22.92 9.10
N GLU A 86 -8.35 23.99 9.45
CA GLU A 86 -8.75 24.30 10.84
C GLU A 86 -9.71 23.26 11.44
N ASN A 87 -10.53 22.61 10.61
CA ASN A 87 -11.46 21.57 11.01
C ASN A 87 -10.80 20.18 11.16
N VAL A 88 -9.53 20.04 10.76
CA VAL A 88 -8.78 18.80 10.80
C VAL A 88 -7.87 18.75 12.03
N ASN A 89 -7.99 17.69 12.81
CA ASN A 89 -7.10 17.49 13.95
C ASN A 89 -5.64 17.27 13.47
N GLU A 90 -4.78 18.23 13.78
CA GLU A 90 -3.38 18.28 13.33
C GLU A 90 -2.57 17.07 13.80
N LYS A 91 -2.85 16.53 15.01
CA LYS A 91 -2.17 15.33 15.52
C LYS A 91 -2.53 14.11 14.68
N VAL A 92 -3.82 13.91 14.37
CA VAL A 92 -4.31 12.81 13.57
C VAL A 92 -3.72 12.87 12.16
N ARG A 93 -3.72 14.06 11.55
CA ARG A 93 -3.11 14.28 10.24
C ARG A 93 -1.62 13.92 10.21
N LYS A 94 -0.85 14.34 11.20
CA LYS A 94 0.59 14.01 11.32
C LYS A 94 0.82 12.52 11.57
N ILE A 95 -0.02 11.87 12.37
CA ILE A 95 0.03 10.41 12.55
C ILE A 95 -0.21 9.71 11.22
N GLY A 96 -1.19 10.16 10.40
CA GLY A 96 -1.43 9.62 9.07
C GLY A 96 -0.21 9.71 8.15
N ILE A 97 0.48 10.86 8.13
CA ILE A 97 1.73 11.03 7.37
C ILE A 97 2.82 10.06 7.87
N GLY A 98 3.04 10.02 9.18
CA GLY A 98 4.05 9.13 9.78
C GLY A 98 3.76 7.65 9.50
N ALA A 99 2.51 7.24 9.64
CA ALA A 99 2.06 5.89 9.32
C ALA A 99 2.26 5.57 7.83
N GLY A 100 1.96 6.51 6.92
CA GLY A 100 2.16 6.30 5.49
C GLY A 100 3.64 6.15 5.12
N ILE A 101 4.53 6.92 5.73
CA ILE A 101 5.98 6.75 5.56
C ILE A 101 6.41 5.37 6.08
N PHE A 102 5.95 4.97 7.26
CA PHE A 102 6.26 3.67 7.85
C PHE A 102 5.79 2.52 6.95
N VAL A 103 4.58 2.59 6.41
CA VAL A 103 4.02 1.61 5.46
C VAL A 103 4.87 1.51 4.20
N SER A 104 5.24 2.66 3.62
CA SER A 104 6.09 2.68 2.42
C SER A 104 7.46 2.06 2.68
N VAL A 105 8.08 2.34 3.83
CA VAL A 105 9.36 1.71 4.22
C VAL A 105 9.17 0.21 4.43
N SER A 106 8.10 -0.23 5.09
CA SER A 106 7.79 -1.66 5.28
C SER A 106 7.60 -2.38 3.94
N ALA A 107 6.93 -1.75 2.97
CA ALA A 107 6.74 -2.31 1.63
C ALA A 107 8.07 -2.38 0.84
N VAL A 108 8.96 -1.38 0.96
CA VAL A 108 10.32 -1.44 0.40
C VAL A 108 11.08 -2.61 0.98
N LEU A 109 11.05 -2.80 2.30
CA LEU A 109 11.71 -3.92 2.97
C LEU A 109 11.10 -5.27 2.55
N THR A 110 9.78 -5.35 2.37
CA THR A 110 9.10 -6.55 1.84
C THR A 110 9.69 -6.96 0.49
N GLY A 111 9.86 -6.01 -0.42
CA GLY A 111 10.47 -6.27 -1.74
C GLY A 111 11.95 -6.63 -1.65
N ALA A 112 12.70 -5.99 -0.76
CA ALA A 112 14.15 -6.18 -0.61
C ALA A 112 14.51 -7.53 0.04
N VAL A 113 13.73 -8.01 1.03
CA VAL A 113 14.05 -9.26 1.78
C VAL A 113 13.32 -10.49 1.22
N SER A 114 12.79 -10.43 0.02
CA SER A 114 12.04 -11.53 -0.60
C SER A 114 12.87 -12.75 -0.97
N GLY A 115 14.16 -12.80 -0.65
CA GLY A 115 15.04 -13.92 -0.94
C GLY A 115 16.21 -14.06 0.03
N GLY A 116 16.80 -15.26 0.09
CA GLY A 116 18.00 -15.53 0.87
C GLY A 116 17.77 -15.66 2.39
N ILE A 117 18.82 -15.39 3.17
CA ILE A 117 18.86 -15.55 4.65
C ILE A 117 17.78 -14.69 5.35
N LEU A 118 17.38 -13.58 4.74
CA LEU A 118 16.40 -12.64 5.31
C LEU A 118 14.94 -12.97 4.94
N SER A 119 14.67 -14.06 4.23
CA SER A 119 13.31 -14.43 3.78
C SER A 119 12.31 -14.58 4.93
N GLY A 120 12.74 -14.97 6.13
CA GLY A 120 11.90 -15.03 7.32
C GLY A 120 11.29 -13.68 7.75
N TRP A 121 11.92 -12.55 7.41
CA TRP A 121 11.45 -11.21 7.71
C TRP A 121 10.42 -10.70 6.68
N HIS A 122 10.35 -11.33 5.51
CA HIS A 122 9.44 -10.93 4.45
C HIS A 122 7.99 -10.89 4.93
N GLY A 123 7.53 -11.93 5.60
CA GLY A 123 6.17 -12.01 6.13
C GLY A 123 5.85 -10.93 7.16
N LEU A 124 6.83 -10.60 8.03
CA LEU A 124 6.67 -9.53 9.02
C LEU A 124 6.51 -8.16 8.34
N PHE A 125 7.39 -7.82 7.40
CA PHE A 125 7.32 -6.53 6.70
C PHE A 125 6.07 -6.43 5.82
N ALA A 126 5.66 -7.52 5.18
CA ALA A 126 4.40 -7.59 4.45
C ALA A 126 3.20 -7.33 5.37
N LEU A 127 3.15 -8.00 6.53
CA LEU A 127 2.09 -7.80 7.52
C LEU A 127 2.05 -6.35 8.03
N LEU A 128 3.21 -5.77 8.37
CA LEU A 128 3.31 -4.37 8.82
C LEU A 128 2.83 -3.40 7.74
N SER A 129 3.17 -3.67 6.47
CA SER A 129 2.71 -2.88 5.34
C SER A 129 1.18 -2.96 5.18
N TRP A 130 0.58 -4.14 5.32
CA TRP A 130 -0.84 -4.35 5.11
C TRP A 130 -1.70 -3.85 6.27
N MET A 131 -1.31 -4.14 7.51
CA MET A 131 -1.95 -3.54 8.68
C MET A 131 -1.84 -2.01 8.68
N GLY A 132 -0.65 -1.51 8.35
CA GLY A 132 -0.40 -0.08 8.22
C GLY A 132 -1.21 0.56 7.10
N GLY A 133 -1.39 -0.12 5.96
CA GLY A 133 -2.23 0.34 4.84
C GLY A 133 -3.69 0.56 5.26
N ASN A 134 -4.26 -0.37 6.04
CA ASN A 134 -5.57 -0.19 6.65
C ASN A 134 -5.64 1.09 7.50
N VAL A 135 -4.66 1.28 8.40
CA VAL A 135 -4.59 2.44 9.29
C VAL A 135 -4.44 3.74 8.51
N VAL A 136 -3.54 3.79 7.52
CA VAL A 136 -3.28 4.99 6.70
C VAL A 136 -4.53 5.41 5.93
N CYS A 137 -5.16 4.47 5.22
CA CYS A 137 -6.37 4.76 4.46
C CYS A 137 -7.53 5.19 5.37
N SER A 138 -7.65 4.60 6.57
CA SER A 138 -8.65 5.00 7.56
C SER A 138 -8.41 6.42 8.08
N ILE A 139 -7.16 6.76 8.43
CA ILE A 139 -6.82 8.10 8.94
C ILE A 139 -7.01 9.15 7.86
N PHE A 140 -6.56 8.90 6.64
CA PHE A 140 -6.76 9.87 5.56
C PHE A 140 -8.23 10.00 5.17
N GLY A 141 -9.00 8.91 5.14
CA GLY A 141 -10.45 8.98 4.96
C GLY A 141 -11.13 9.84 6.04
N TYR A 142 -10.78 9.64 7.30
CA TYR A 142 -11.30 10.45 8.41
C TYR A 142 -10.91 11.92 8.29
N THR A 143 -9.65 12.22 8.00
CA THR A 143 -9.19 13.62 7.85
C THR A 143 -9.84 14.30 6.65
N MET A 144 -10.06 13.60 5.54
CA MET A 144 -10.80 14.11 4.38
C MET A 144 -12.26 14.42 4.70
N LEU A 145 -12.95 13.62 5.53
CA LEU A 145 -14.31 13.90 5.97
C LEU A 145 -14.42 15.24 6.75
N ARG A 146 -13.34 15.62 7.43
CA ARG A 146 -13.27 16.86 8.21
C ARG A 146 -12.80 18.06 7.40
N ASN A 147 -12.20 17.84 6.24
CA ASN A 147 -11.64 18.89 5.39
C ASN A 147 -12.64 19.31 4.30
N PRO A 148 -13.13 20.56 4.29
CA PRO A 148 -14.14 21.01 3.33
C PRO A 148 -13.67 21.04 1.86
N LYS A 149 -12.33 20.99 1.62
CA LYS A 149 -11.74 20.90 0.27
C LYS A 149 -11.95 19.53 -0.38
N TYR A 150 -12.19 18.50 0.44
CA TYR A 150 -12.38 17.13 -0.04
C TYR A 150 -13.85 16.74 -0.07
N SER A 151 -14.26 16.05 -1.13
CA SER A 151 -15.61 15.51 -1.21
C SER A 151 -15.77 14.30 -0.28
N LYS A 152 -17.00 14.05 0.19
CA LYS A 152 -17.33 12.84 0.94
C LYS A 152 -17.00 11.57 0.14
N PHE A 153 -17.17 11.61 -1.19
CA PHE A 153 -16.81 10.51 -2.07
C PHE A 153 -15.32 10.15 -1.95
N ALA A 154 -14.42 11.15 -1.98
CA ALA A 154 -12.99 10.91 -1.78
C ALA A 154 -12.73 10.23 -0.43
N ALA A 155 -13.33 10.73 0.65
CA ALA A 155 -13.18 10.13 1.97
C ALA A 155 -13.66 8.68 2.02
N TYR A 156 -14.85 8.38 1.46
CA TYR A 156 -15.39 7.02 1.43
C TYR A 156 -14.56 6.08 0.56
N PHE A 157 -13.98 6.55 -0.54
CA PHE A 157 -13.06 5.74 -1.33
C PHE A 157 -11.86 5.27 -0.49
N SER A 158 -11.30 6.15 0.37
CA SER A 158 -10.23 5.76 1.29
C SER A 158 -10.68 4.71 2.30
N PHE A 159 -11.90 4.81 2.83
CA PHE A 159 -12.44 3.79 3.74
C PHE A 159 -12.71 2.45 3.04
N ILE A 160 -13.14 2.47 1.78
CA ILE A 160 -13.31 1.24 1.00
C ILE A 160 -11.96 0.52 0.86
N VAL A 161 -10.90 1.25 0.51
CA VAL A 161 -9.55 0.66 0.42
C VAL A 161 -9.08 0.16 1.80
N ALA A 162 -9.32 0.92 2.88
CA ALA A 162 -9.05 0.44 4.23
C ALA A 162 -9.80 -0.86 4.55
N GLY A 163 -11.09 -0.94 4.18
CA GLY A 163 -11.90 -2.15 4.35
C GLY A 163 -11.35 -3.35 3.59
N ILE A 164 -10.84 -3.16 2.37
CA ILE A 164 -10.18 -4.21 1.57
C ILE A 164 -8.94 -4.73 2.31
N PHE A 165 -8.08 -3.86 2.84
CA PHE A 165 -6.95 -4.28 3.67
C PHE A 165 -7.39 -5.04 4.92
N GLY A 166 -8.40 -4.52 5.63
CA GLY A 166 -8.96 -5.16 6.83
C GLY A 166 -9.55 -6.53 6.56
N SER A 167 -10.30 -6.67 5.47
CA SER A 167 -10.90 -7.96 5.07
C SER A 167 -9.86 -9.02 4.71
N TYR A 168 -8.72 -8.64 4.14
CA TYR A 168 -7.61 -9.56 3.88
C TYR A 168 -6.94 -10.07 5.16
N LEU A 169 -6.85 -9.24 6.19
CA LEU A 169 -6.23 -9.66 7.45
C LEU A 169 -6.98 -10.81 8.12
N ILE A 170 -8.30 -10.94 7.89
CA ILE A 170 -9.10 -12.03 8.45
C ILE A 170 -8.61 -13.40 7.97
N PRO A 171 -8.62 -13.73 6.65
CA PRO A 171 -8.10 -15.00 6.16
C PRO A 171 -6.61 -15.17 6.45
N PHE A 172 -5.83 -14.09 6.45
CA PHE A 172 -4.41 -14.14 6.80
C PHE A 172 -4.20 -14.66 8.23
N PHE A 173 -4.90 -14.12 9.23
CA PHE A 173 -4.76 -14.60 10.61
C PHE A 173 -5.33 -16.00 10.80
N ILE A 174 -6.46 -16.34 10.15
CA ILE A 174 -7.04 -17.69 10.23
C ILE A 174 -6.04 -18.72 9.69
N THR A 175 -5.46 -18.52 8.52
CA THR A 175 -4.52 -19.47 7.92
C THR A 175 -3.25 -19.64 8.75
N ASN A 176 -2.70 -18.53 9.29
CA ASN A 176 -1.53 -18.59 10.17
C ASN A 176 -1.85 -19.30 11.48
N PHE A 177 -3.01 -19.03 12.11
CA PHE A 177 -3.44 -19.71 13.31
C PHE A 177 -3.62 -21.22 13.06
N CYS A 178 -4.34 -21.61 12.01
CA CYS A 178 -4.56 -23.03 11.68
C CYS A 178 -3.27 -23.76 11.25
N SER A 179 -2.31 -23.04 10.69
CA SER A 179 -0.98 -23.59 10.43
C SER A 179 -0.18 -23.85 11.71
N ALA A 180 -0.31 -22.96 12.71
CA ALA A 180 0.35 -23.10 14.00
C ALA A 180 -0.30 -24.19 14.88
N PHE A 181 -1.62 -24.42 14.71
CA PHE A 181 -2.41 -25.39 15.47
C PHE A 181 -3.17 -26.35 14.54
N PRO A 182 -2.43 -27.22 13.79
CA PRO A 182 -3.02 -28.05 12.74
C PRO A 182 -4.07 -29.05 13.27
N ASP A 183 -3.89 -29.55 14.46
CA ASP A 183 -4.84 -30.50 15.10
C ASP A 183 -6.23 -29.89 15.33
N ILE A 184 -6.32 -28.56 15.42
CA ILE A 184 -7.58 -27.84 15.68
C ILE A 184 -8.34 -27.55 14.39
N CYS A 185 -7.63 -27.00 13.35
CA CYS A 185 -8.36 -26.44 12.21
C CYS A 185 -7.62 -26.50 10.86
N LYS A 186 -6.68 -27.44 10.67
CA LYS A 186 -5.89 -27.56 9.43
C LYS A 186 -6.78 -27.54 8.18
N THR A 187 -7.78 -28.42 8.11
CA THR A 187 -8.65 -28.52 6.92
C THR A 187 -9.42 -27.22 6.63
N PHE A 188 -9.80 -26.47 7.66
CA PHE A 188 -10.43 -25.16 7.51
C PHE A 188 -9.44 -24.11 7.05
N GLY A 189 -8.25 -24.07 7.64
CA GLY A 189 -7.17 -23.18 7.25
C GLY A 189 -6.74 -23.37 5.79
N ASP A 190 -6.62 -24.62 5.35
CA ASP A 190 -6.28 -24.96 3.96
C ASP A 190 -7.34 -24.45 2.98
N LYS A 191 -8.63 -24.57 3.31
CA LYS A 191 -9.73 -24.00 2.50
C LYS A 191 -9.68 -22.48 2.45
N VAL A 192 -9.43 -21.82 3.58
CA VAL A 192 -9.31 -20.36 3.65
C VAL A 192 -8.07 -19.89 2.85
N TYR A 193 -6.98 -20.65 2.89
CA TYR A 193 -5.78 -20.35 2.13
C TYR A 193 -6.02 -20.26 0.62
N THR A 194 -6.96 -21.04 0.07
CA THR A 194 -7.24 -21.05 -1.38
C THR A 194 -7.76 -19.72 -1.94
N ILE A 195 -8.35 -18.88 -1.09
CA ILE A 195 -8.86 -17.56 -1.51
C ILE A 195 -7.84 -16.43 -1.34
N MET A 196 -6.78 -16.66 -0.55
CA MET A 196 -5.80 -15.62 -0.23
C MET A 196 -5.08 -15.03 -1.45
N PRO A 197 -4.67 -15.81 -2.47
CA PRO A 197 -3.99 -15.27 -3.64
C PRO A 197 -4.82 -14.16 -4.34
N ILE A 198 -6.11 -14.37 -4.51
CA ILE A 198 -7.00 -13.38 -5.13
C ILE A 198 -7.08 -12.12 -4.24
N TYR A 199 -7.22 -12.29 -2.93
CA TYR A 199 -7.26 -11.16 -2.01
C TYR A 199 -5.97 -10.33 -2.02
N GLU A 200 -4.80 -10.96 -2.13
CA GLU A 200 -3.53 -10.25 -2.27
C GLU A 200 -3.53 -9.31 -3.47
N TRP A 201 -4.00 -9.80 -4.62
CA TRP A 201 -4.11 -8.98 -5.83
C TRP A 201 -5.10 -7.84 -5.67
N ILE A 202 -6.26 -8.09 -5.05
CA ILE A 202 -7.26 -7.05 -4.77
C ILE A 202 -6.65 -5.96 -3.89
N VAL A 203 -5.92 -6.32 -2.83
CA VAL A 203 -5.25 -5.36 -1.93
C VAL A 203 -4.22 -4.54 -2.69
N ILE A 204 -3.31 -5.18 -3.44
CA ILE A 204 -2.26 -4.46 -4.19
C ILE A 204 -2.85 -3.51 -5.21
N PHE A 205 -3.83 -3.96 -6.00
CA PHE A 205 -4.45 -3.07 -6.98
C PHE A 205 -5.25 -1.95 -6.31
N SER A 206 -5.95 -2.23 -5.20
CA SER A 206 -6.71 -1.19 -4.49
C SER A 206 -5.82 -0.05 -4.01
N ILE A 207 -4.63 -0.34 -3.48
CA ILE A 207 -3.71 0.71 -3.03
C ILE A 207 -3.06 1.44 -4.19
N LEU A 208 -2.72 0.76 -5.28
CA LEU A 208 -2.20 1.41 -6.47
C LEU A 208 -3.23 2.38 -7.07
N PHE A 209 -4.50 1.95 -7.17
CA PHE A 209 -5.59 2.83 -7.60
C PHE A 209 -5.88 3.96 -6.60
N TRP A 210 -5.64 3.76 -5.31
CA TRP A 210 -5.74 4.82 -4.30
C TRP A 210 -4.72 5.94 -4.59
N TYR A 211 -3.47 5.60 -4.89
CA TYR A 211 -2.45 6.59 -5.29
C TYR A 211 -2.86 7.35 -6.56
N LEU A 212 -3.30 6.63 -7.59
CA LEU A 212 -3.75 7.23 -8.84
C LEU A 212 -4.94 8.15 -8.63
N PHE A 213 -5.96 7.67 -7.92
CA PHE A 213 -7.19 8.43 -7.66
C PHE A 213 -6.90 9.77 -6.97
N TYR A 214 -6.14 9.76 -5.87
CA TYR A 214 -5.84 11.00 -5.16
C TYR A 214 -4.91 11.92 -5.93
N SER A 215 -4.03 11.41 -6.73
CA SER A 215 -3.19 12.22 -7.62
C SER A 215 -4.04 12.98 -8.64
N ILE A 216 -4.95 12.28 -9.30
CA ILE A 216 -5.89 12.87 -10.26
C ILE A 216 -6.86 13.84 -9.55
N TYR A 217 -7.38 13.45 -8.39
CA TYR A 217 -8.32 14.25 -7.60
C TYR A 217 -7.70 15.60 -7.22
N ILE A 218 -6.48 15.60 -6.67
CA ILE A 218 -5.75 16.81 -6.26
C ILE A 218 -5.45 17.69 -7.47
N PHE A 219 -5.02 17.09 -8.59
CA PHE A 219 -4.78 17.82 -9.84
C PHE A 219 -6.02 18.55 -10.34
N TYR A 220 -7.16 17.87 -10.42
CA TYR A 220 -8.42 18.48 -10.89
C TYR A 220 -8.99 19.51 -9.92
N LYS A 221 -8.86 19.30 -8.62
CA LYS A 221 -9.35 20.21 -7.59
C LYS A 221 -8.43 21.39 -7.32
N LYS A 222 -7.21 21.38 -7.89
CA LYS A 222 -6.16 22.40 -7.65
C LYS A 222 -5.88 22.61 -6.15
N ILE A 223 -5.79 21.51 -5.39
CA ILE A 223 -5.53 21.49 -3.95
C ILE A 223 -4.03 21.41 -3.70
#